data_d8ce557477fe2609f674e7e7921e0150
#
_entry.id   d8ce557477fe2609f674e7e7921e0150
#
_cell.length_a   1.000
_cell.length_b   1.000
_cell.length_c   1.000
_cell.angle_alpha   90.00
_cell.angle_beta   90.00
_cell.angle_gamma   90.00
#
_symmetry.space_group_name_H-M   'P 1'
#
loop_
_entity.id
_entity.type
_entity.pdbx_description
1 polymer ?
#
loop_
_entity_poly.entity_id
_entity_poly.type
_entity_poly.pdbx_seq_one_letter_code
_entity_poly.pdbx_strand_id
1 'polypeptide(L)'
;MNYFRRLFELVGKDKVKFIFGLFFAFFKNFSFMFIFGALYIAFLNIHALTATVIWNCLMIMIGGILFHFVFRYLEDILVSAEGYVMFRNFRLQVGDELKKAPLGYFDDAKLGNIQGAMTTSINALENFTMMLVTGVIAGFGISILLTIAMSKM
;
A
#
# COMPACT_ATOMS: atom_id res chain seq x y z
N MET A 1 -7.86 15.03 11.41
CA MET A 1 -6.48 14.68 11.80
C MET A 1 -6.36 13.50 12.79
N ASN A 2 -7.47 12.92 13.23
CA ASN A 2 -7.44 11.83 14.25
C ASN A 2 -7.42 10.41 13.70
N TYR A 3 -7.74 10.18 12.41
CA TYR A 3 -7.80 8.84 11.83
C TYR A 3 -6.43 8.16 11.74
N PHE A 4 -5.43 8.85 11.21
CA PHE A 4 -4.07 8.32 11.10
C PHE A 4 -3.47 7.99 12.47
N ARG A 5 -3.71 8.83 13.49
CA ARG A 5 -3.24 8.57 14.85
C ARG A 5 -3.88 7.30 15.43
N ARG A 6 -5.19 7.12 15.24
CA ARG A 6 -5.90 5.91 15.68
C ARG A 6 -5.44 4.66 14.93
N LEU A 7 -5.18 4.76 13.63
CA LEU A 7 -4.60 3.65 12.86
C LEU A 7 -3.21 3.27 13.39
N PHE A 8 -2.36 4.25 13.67
CA PHE A 8 -1.03 3.99 14.27
C PHE A 8 -1.10 3.44 15.70
N GLU A 9 -2.13 3.77 16.45
CA GLU A 9 -2.38 3.18 17.78
C GLU A 9 -2.81 1.71 17.67
N LEU A 10 -3.60 1.35 16.65
CA LEU A 10 -4.06 -0.02 16.39
C LEU A 10 -2.94 -0.95 15.87
N VAL A 11 -1.95 -0.43 15.16
CA VAL A 11 -0.78 -1.20 14.69
C VAL A 11 0.07 -1.77 15.85
N GLY A 12 -0.04 -1.23 17.06
CA GLY A 12 0.56 -1.82 18.26
C GLY A 12 2.09 -1.81 18.25
N LYS A 13 2.71 -2.95 18.59
CA LYS A 13 4.17 -3.08 18.79
C LYS A 13 4.97 -3.12 17.48
N ASP A 14 4.37 -3.48 16.36
CA ASP A 14 5.06 -3.69 15.08
C ASP A 14 5.04 -2.48 14.14
N LYS A 15 4.87 -1.26 14.71
CA LYS A 15 4.89 0.01 13.96
C LYS A 15 6.10 0.15 13.04
N VAL A 16 7.23 -0.39 13.47
CA VAL A 16 8.49 -0.33 12.71
C VAL A 16 8.37 -1.09 11.40
N LYS A 17 7.82 -2.30 11.41
CA LYS A 17 7.63 -3.12 10.21
C LYS A 17 6.66 -2.46 9.24
N PHE A 18 5.59 -1.88 9.77
CA PHE A 18 4.61 -1.15 8.96
C PHE A 18 5.24 0.08 8.27
N ILE A 19 6.08 0.84 8.99
CA ILE A 19 6.82 1.98 8.41
C ILE A 19 7.79 1.52 7.33
N PHE A 20 8.51 0.41 7.55
CA PHE A 20 9.36 -0.19 6.51
C PHE A 20 8.55 -0.62 5.29
N GLY A 21 7.36 -1.18 5.49
CA GLY A 21 6.46 -1.51 4.39
C GLY A 21 6.06 -0.29 3.55
N LEU A 22 5.75 0.84 4.20
CA LEU A 22 5.47 2.12 3.52
C LEU A 22 6.69 2.63 2.75
N PHE A 23 7.89 2.47 3.31
CA PHE A 23 9.12 2.81 2.63
C PHE A 23 9.32 1.99 1.35
N PHE A 24 9.07 0.67 1.40
CA PHE A 24 9.13 -0.17 0.21
C PHE A 24 8.02 0.16 -0.79
N ALA A 25 6.83 0.53 -0.34
CA ALA A 25 5.77 1.04 -1.21
C ALA A 25 6.20 2.29 -1.99
N PHE A 26 6.94 3.19 -1.36
CA PHE A 26 7.51 4.36 -2.01
C PHE A 26 8.53 3.95 -3.08
N PHE A 27 9.48 3.07 -2.76
CA PHE A 27 10.47 2.59 -3.72
C PHE A 27 9.85 1.80 -4.88
N LYS A 28 8.84 0.99 -4.62
CA LYS A 28 8.07 0.31 -5.67
C LYS A 28 7.56 1.30 -6.72
N ASN A 29 6.98 2.39 -6.27
CA ASN A 29 6.48 3.41 -7.18
C ASN A 29 7.60 4.15 -7.93
N PHE A 30 8.79 4.27 -7.33
CA PHE A 30 9.96 4.84 -8.00
C PHE A 30 10.35 4.06 -9.26
N SER A 31 9.95 2.79 -9.37
CA SER A 31 10.18 1.98 -10.57
C SER A 31 9.57 2.58 -11.85
N PHE A 32 8.53 3.41 -11.75
CA PHE A 32 7.98 4.12 -12.90
C PHE A 32 8.98 5.10 -13.54
N MET A 33 9.95 5.61 -12.77
CA MET A 33 11.00 6.47 -13.34
C MET A 33 11.88 5.75 -14.37
N PHE A 34 12.04 4.43 -14.28
CA PHE A 34 12.77 3.65 -15.28
C PHE A 34 12.05 3.69 -16.63
N ILE A 35 10.72 3.62 -16.63
CA ILE A 35 9.91 3.70 -17.86
C ILE A 35 10.05 5.10 -18.49
N PHE A 36 9.93 6.16 -17.68
CA PHE A 36 10.11 7.53 -18.17
C PHE A 36 11.54 7.77 -18.64
N GLY A 37 12.55 7.21 -17.96
CA GLY A 37 13.95 7.27 -18.37
C GLY A 37 14.19 6.60 -19.74
N ALA A 38 13.61 5.42 -19.95
CA ALA A 38 13.69 4.73 -21.26
C ALA A 38 13.01 5.53 -22.37
N LEU A 39 11.83 6.10 -22.13
CA LEU A 39 11.13 6.98 -23.06
C LEU A 39 11.93 8.23 -23.38
N TYR A 40 12.55 8.85 -22.39
CA TYR A 40 13.40 10.02 -22.59
C TYR A 40 14.60 9.71 -23.47
N ILE A 41 15.29 8.59 -23.25
CA ILE A 41 16.41 8.15 -24.09
C ILE A 41 15.94 7.87 -25.53
N ALA A 42 14.80 7.21 -25.71
CA ALA A 42 14.22 6.95 -27.01
C ALA A 42 13.87 8.26 -27.75
N PHE A 43 13.32 9.24 -27.04
CA PHE A 43 12.97 10.54 -27.61
C PHE A 43 14.17 11.34 -28.06
N LEU A 44 15.24 11.37 -27.23
CA LEU A 44 16.50 12.06 -27.60
C LEU A 44 17.14 11.48 -28.86
N ASN A 45 16.96 10.18 -29.13
CA ASN A 45 17.55 9.47 -30.26
C ASN A 45 16.56 9.19 -31.38
N ILE A 46 15.43 9.92 -31.47
CA ILE A 46 14.34 9.64 -32.41
C ILE A 46 14.78 9.65 -33.88
N HIS A 47 15.77 10.49 -34.19
CA HIS A 47 16.32 10.60 -35.57
C HIS A 47 17.44 9.61 -35.87
N ALA A 48 17.97 8.91 -34.88
CA ALA A 48 19.07 7.96 -34.98
C ALA A 48 18.79 6.71 -34.10
N LEU A 49 17.65 6.06 -34.32
CA LEU A 49 17.29 4.83 -33.65
C LEU A 49 18.19 3.67 -34.10
N THR A 50 19.32 3.56 -33.41
CA THR A 50 20.25 2.44 -33.61
C THR A 50 19.84 1.25 -32.76
N ALA A 51 20.16 0.03 -33.21
CA ALA A 51 19.91 -1.18 -32.43
C ALA A 51 20.45 -1.10 -31.01
N THR A 52 21.55 -0.41 -30.79
CA THR A 52 22.15 -0.17 -29.46
C THR A 52 21.22 0.65 -28.56
N VAL A 53 20.58 1.69 -29.09
CA VAL A 53 19.64 2.53 -28.32
C VAL A 53 18.43 1.73 -27.89
N ILE A 54 17.88 0.93 -28.83
CA ILE A 54 16.74 0.04 -28.54
C ILE A 54 17.11 -0.96 -27.45
N TRP A 55 18.28 -1.56 -27.55
CA TRP A 55 18.77 -2.52 -26.56
C TRP A 55 18.95 -1.91 -25.16
N ASN A 56 19.51 -0.69 -25.09
CA ASN A 56 19.63 0.04 -23.83
C ASN A 56 18.27 0.37 -23.20
N CYS A 57 17.30 0.82 -23.99
CA CYS A 57 15.93 1.06 -23.51
C CYS A 57 15.28 -0.23 -22.97
N LEU A 58 15.43 -1.35 -23.66
CA LEU A 58 14.94 -2.65 -23.22
C LEU A 58 15.57 -3.08 -21.88
N MET A 59 16.88 -2.94 -21.73
CA MET A 59 17.58 -3.27 -20.48
C MET A 59 17.11 -2.41 -19.31
N ILE A 60 16.90 -1.12 -19.52
CA ILE A 60 16.38 -0.21 -18.51
C ILE A 60 14.94 -0.63 -18.11
N MET A 61 14.08 -0.96 -19.07
CA MET A 61 12.72 -1.39 -18.80
C MET A 61 12.68 -2.71 -18.02
N ILE A 62 13.49 -3.70 -18.43
CA ILE A 62 13.61 -4.99 -17.73
C ILE A 62 14.11 -4.76 -16.29
N GLY A 63 15.13 -3.95 -16.12
CA GLY A 63 15.62 -3.55 -14.79
C GLY A 63 14.55 -2.90 -13.92
N GLY A 64 13.74 -2.01 -14.49
CA GLY A 64 12.61 -1.38 -13.83
C GLY A 64 11.52 -2.36 -13.40
N ILE A 65 11.19 -3.35 -14.24
CA ILE A 65 10.22 -4.41 -13.92
C ILE A 65 10.73 -5.29 -12.79
N LEU A 66 11.98 -5.72 -12.83
CA LEU A 66 12.60 -6.52 -11.76
C LEU A 66 12.62 -5.75 -10.44
N PHE A 67 13.01 -4.49 -10.48
CA PHE A 67 13.00 -3.59 -9.33
C PHE A 67 11.58 -3.47 -8.74
N HIS A 68 10.58 -3.21 -9.59
CA HIS A 68 9.19 -3.15 -9.17
C HIS A 68 8.72 -4.43 -8.48
N PHE A 69 9.04 -5.58 -9.07
CA PHE A 69 8.62 -6.89 -8.55
C PHE A 69 9.21 -7.16 -7.16
N VAL A 70 10.51 -6.89 -6.97
CA VAL A 70 11.19 -7.10 -5.70
C VAL A 70 10.59 -6.21 -4.61
N PHE A 71 10.43 -4.91 -4.88
CA PHE A 71 9.90 -3.97 -3.88
C PHE A 71 8.42 -4.20 -3.59
N ARG A 72 7.64 -4.63 -4.59
CA ARG A 72 6.25 -5.04 -4.39
C ARG A 72 6.16 -6.26 -3.47
N TYR A 73 7.00 -7.26 -3.68
CA TYR A 73 7.02 -8.45 -2.83
C TYR A 73 7.35 -8.11 -1.37
N LEU A 74 8.34 -7.25 -1.14
CA LEU A 74 8.72 -6.77 0.19
C LEU A 74 7.59 -5.95 0.86
N GLU A 75 6.94 -5.09 0.10
CA GLU A 75 5.77 -4.34 0.57
C GLU A 75 4.63 -5.27 0.97
N ASP A 76 4.25 -6.21 0.09
CA ASP A 76 3.14 -7.13 0.34
C ASP A 76 3.37 -7.96 1.61
N ILE A 77 4.59 -8.45 1.85
CA ILE A 77 4.91 -9.17 3.09
C ILE A 77 4.77 -8.28 4.32
N LEU A 78 5.33 -7.07 4.29
CA LEU A 78 5.39 -6.23 5.47
C LEU A 78 4.07 -5.53 5.78
N VAL A 79 3.40 -5.01 4.77
CA VAL A 79 2.15 -4.26 4.96
C VAL A 79 0.97 -5.20 5.17
N SER A 80 0.85 -6.24 4.34
CA SER A 80 -0.28 -7.17 4.43
C SER A 80 -0.24 -7.98 5.72
N ALA A 81 0.92 -8.50 6.12
CA ALA A 81 1.05 -9.26 7.35
C ALA A 81 0.66 -8.43 8.59
N GLU A 82 1.19 -7.22 8.70
CA GLU A 82 0.89 -6.34 9.84
C GLU A 82 -0.56 -5.83 9.82
N GLY A 83 -1.10 -5.58 8.64
CA GLY A 83 -2.50 -5.20 8.50
C GLY A 83 -3.45 -6.30 8.93
N TYR A 84 -3.22 -7.54 8.54
CA TYR A 84 -4.02 -8.68 9.02
C TYR A 84 -3.95 -8.84 10.55
N VAL A 85 -2.78 -8.66 11.14
CA VAL A 85 -2.61 -8.69 12.61
C VAL A 85 -3.39 -7.57 13.28
N MET A 86 -3.34 -6.36 12.72
CA MET A 86 -4.09 -5.20 13.22
C MET A 86 -5.60 -5.46 13.22
N PHE A 87 -6.17 -5.91 12.12
CA PHE A 87 -7.60 -6.18 12.01
C PHE A 87 -8.04 -7.42 12.80
N ARG A 88 -7.18 -8.43 12.94
CA ARG A 88 -7.42 -9.53 13.88
C ARG A 88 -7.55 -9.02 15.31
N ASN A 89 -6.64 -8.17 15.77
CA ASN A 89 -6.69 -7.59 17.10
C ASN A 89 -7.94 -6.72 17.29
N PHE A 90 -8.31 -5.96 16.27
CA PHE A 90 -9.56 -5.19 16.27
C PHE A 90 -10.80 -6.09 16.41
N ARG A 91 -10.88 -7.21 15.67
CA ARG A 91 -11.97 -8.20 15.81
C ARG A 91 -12.02 -8.79 17.22
N LEU A 92 -10.87 -9.12 17.81
CA LEU A 92 -10.80 -9.64 19.18
C LEU A 92 -11.29 -8.60 20.19
N GLN A 93 -10.90 -7.33 20.05
CA GLN A 93 -11.34 -6.25 20.90
C GLN A 93 -12.86 -6.03 20.85
N VAL A 94 -13.45 -6.05 19.65
CA VAL A 94 -14.91 -5.98 19.47
C VAL A 94 -15.59 -7.19 20.11
N GLY A 95 -15.03 -8.40 19.94
CA GLY A 95 -15.53 -9.61 20.58
C GLY A 95 -15.50 -9.54 22.10
N ASP A 96 -14.44 -8.97 22.69
CA ASP A 96 -14.32 -8.80 24.14
C ASP A 96 -15.30 -7.76 24.68
N GLU A 97 -15.59 -6.69 23.95
CA GLU A 97 -16.65 -5.75 24.30
C GLU A 97 -18.05 -6.39 24.23
N LEU A 98 -18.30 -7.21 23.20
CA LEU A 98 -19.58 -7.94 23.09
C LEU A 98 -19.80 -8.91 24.24
N LYS A 99 -18.78 -9.57 24.78
CA LYS A 99 -18.90 -10.46 25.95
C LYS A 99 -19.38 -9.74 27.22
N LYS A 100 -19.20 -8.43 27.30
CA LYS A 100 -19.67 -7.62 28.43
C LYS A 100 -21.15 -7.27 28.34
N ALA A 101 -21.77 -7.46 27.17
CA ALA A 101 -23.18 -7.16 26.95
C ALA A 101 -24.08 -8.20 27.69
N PRO A 102 -25.20 -7.77 28.29
CA PRO A 102 -26.12 -8.68 28.96
C PRO A 102 -26.76 -9.64 27.93
N LEU A 103 -27.06 -10.87 28.37
CA LEU A 103 -27.64 -11.92 27.49
C LEU A 103 -28.91 -11.47 26.73
N GLY A 104 -29.73 -10.63 27.32
CA GLY A 104 -30.90 -10.05 26.67
C GLY A 104 -30.61 -9.07 25.52
N TYR A 105 -29.35 -8.73 25.30
CA TYR A 105 -28.91 -7.92 24.13
C TYR A 105 -28.87 -8.75 22.84
N PHE A 106 -28.69 -10.06 22.95
CA PHE A 106 -28.53 -10.98 21.83
C PHE A 106 -29.87 -11.52 21.39
N ASP A 107 -30.57 -10.75 20.55
CA ASP A 107 -31.74 -11.17 19.80
C ASP A 107 -31.30 -11.65 18.39
N ASP A 108 -32.06 -12.55 17.76
CA ASP A 108 -31.70 -13.14 16.46
C ASP A 108 -31.41 -12.08 15.39
N ALA A 109 -32.20 -11.01 15.35
CA ALA A 109 -31.97 -9.89 14.43
C ALA A 109 -30.67 -9.12 14.74
N LYS A 110 -30.32 -8.93 16.01
CA LYS A 110 -29.10 -8.28 16.41
C LYS A 110 -27.88 -9.16 16.18
N LEU A 111 -28.02 -10.46 16.39
CA LEU A 111 -26.95 -11.43 16.14
C LEU A 111 -26.55 -11.44 14.66
N GLY A 112 -27.53 -11.43 13.75
CA GLY A 112 -27.29 -11.31 12.31
C GLY A 112 -26.58 -10.01 11.93
N ASN A 113 -26.97 -8.87 12.52
CA ASN A 113 -26.32 -7.58 12.29
C ASN A 113 -24.87 -7.55 12.83
N ILE A 114 -24.62 -8.12 14.01
CA ILE A 114 -23.28 -8.23 14.59
C ILE A 114 -22.39 -9.11 13.71
N GLN A 115 -22.90 -10.26 13.25
CA GLN A 115 -22.19 -11.14 12.35
C GLN A 115 -21.86 -10.45 11.02
N GLY A 116 -22.81 -9.74 10.42
CA GLY A 116 -22.61 -8.94 9.22
C GLY A 116 -21.57 -7.84 9.42
N ALA A 117 -21.61 -7.13 10.54
CA ALA A 117 -20.61 -6.12 10.88
C ALA A 117 -19.21 -6.72 11.05
N MET A 118 -19.09 -7.83 11.76
CA MET A 118 -17.80 -8.49 12.02
C MET A 118 -17.17 -9.13 10.78
N THR A 119 -17.98 -9.67 9.87
CA THR A 119 -17.49 -10.34 8.67
C THR A 119 -17.36 -9.39 7.49
N THR A 120 -18.44 -8.68 7.14
CA THR A 120 -18.48 -7.88 5.91
C THR A 120 -17.88 -6.49 6.11
N SER A 121 -18.33 -5.77 7.15
CA SER A 121 -17.91 -4.38 7.33
C SER A 121 -16.44 -4.27 7.75
N ILE A 122 -15.97 -5.15 8.62
CA ILE A 122 -14.56 -5.14 9.04
C ILE A 122 -13.65 -5.56 7.87
N ASN A 123 -14.03 -6.56 7.05
CA ASN A 123 -13.26 -6.94 5.88
C ASN A 123 -13.20 -5.82 4.82
N ALA A 124 -14.32 -5.12 4.58
CA ALA A 124 -14.35 -3.97 3.68
C ALA A 124 -13.42 -2.86 4.18
N LEU A 125 -13.43 -2.59 5.49
CA LEU A 125 -12.59 -1.59 6.14
C LEU A 125 -11.10 -1.96 6.08
N GLU A 126 -10.78 -3.23 6.27
CA GLU A 126 -9.44 -3.80 6.13
C GLU A 126 -8.88 -3.56 4.71
N ASN A 127 -9.61 -4.00 3.69
CA ASN A 127 -9.20 -3.83 2.30
C ASN A 127 -9.06 -2.35 1.91
N PHE A 128 -10.03 -1.53 2.32
CA PHE A 128 -9.99 -0.09 2.05
C PHE A 128 -8.81 0.61 2.73
N THR A 129 -8.55 0.30 4.00
CA THR A 129 -7.43 0.89 4.75
C THR A 129 -6.10 0.50 4.14
N MET A 130 -5.92 -0.77 3.77
CA MET A 130 -4.71 -1.26 3.13
C MET A 130 -4.47 -0.57 1.79
N MET A 131 -5.50 -0.49 0.95
CA MET A 131 -5.43 0.17 -0.35
C MET A 131 -5.11 1.67 -0.22
N LEU A 132 -5.72 2.36 0.74
CA LEU A 132 -5.46 3.78 0.98
C LEU A 132 -4.04 4.03 1.47
N VAL A 133 -3.58 3.25 2.44
CA VAL A 133 -2.27 3.45 3.04
C VAL A 133 -1.16 3.22 2.00
N THR A 134 -1.23 2.13 1.24
CA THR A 134 -0.21 1.82 0.24
C THR A 134 -0.32 2.68 -1.02
N GLY A 135 -1.54 2.92 -1.53
CA GLY A 135 -1.77 3.67 -2.76
C GLY A 135 -1.60 5.17 -2.60
N VAL A 136 -2.23 5.74 -1.58
CA VAL A 136 -2.27 7.21 -1.39
C VAL A 136 -0.91 7.73 -0.92
N ILE A 137 -0.33 7.16 0.13
CA ILE A 137 0.93 7.66 0.70
C ILE A 137 2.07 7.51 -0.31
N ALA A 138 2.18 6.35 -0.95
CA ALA A 138 3.23 6.12 -1.94
C ALA A 138 3.01 6.93 -3.23
N GLY A 139 1.76 7.10 -3.68
CA GLY A 139 1.42 7.90 -4.86
C GLY A 139 1.71 9.38 -4.68
N PHE A 140 1.35 9.98 -3.53
CA PHE A 140 1.66 11.38 -3.23
C PHE A 140 3.17 11.64 -3.17
N GLY A 141 3.94 10.73 -2.56
CA GLY A 141 5.39 10.87 -2.49
C GLY A 141 6.04 10.99 -3.87
N ILE A 142 5.62 10.17 -4.82
CA ILE A 142 6.14 10.23 -6.19
C ILE A 142 5.67 11.44 -6.95
N SER A 143 4.40 11.83 -6.81
CA SER A 143 3.88 13.04 -7.47
C SER A 143 4.67 14.28 -7.08
N ILE A 144 5.01 14.43 -5.79
CA ILE A 144 5.83 15.53 -5.28
C ILE A 144 7.24 15.47 -5.89
N LEU A 145 7.84 14.28 -5.94
CA LEU A 145 9.19 14.07 -6.45
C LEU A 145 9.28 14.39 -7.95
N LEU A 146 8.30 13.95 -8.74
CA LEU A 146 8.19 14.27 -10.17
C LEU A 146 7.99 15.77 -10.41
N THR A 147 7.15 16.42 -9.61
CA THR A 147 6.92 17.87 -9.73
C THR A 147 8.20 18.66 -9.46
N ILE A 148 8.96 18.27 -8.42
CA ILE A 148 10.26 18.90 -8.11
C ILE A 148 11.27 18.65 -9.22
N ALA A 149 11.32 17.42 -9.77
CA ALA A 149 12.23 17.10 -10.87
C ALA A 149 11.91 17.93 -12.13
N MET A 150 10.64 18.05 -12.48
CA MET A 150 10.20 18.84 -13.64
C MET A 150 10.38 20.35 -13.45
N SER A 151 10.30 20.86 -12.23
CA SER A 151 10.49 22.30 -11.94
C SER A 151 11.94 22.74 -12.08
N LYS A 152 12.89 21.81 -12.12
CA LYS A 152 14.33 22.08 -12.29
C LYS A 152 14.85 21.85 -13.71
N MET A 153 14.02 21.32 -14.59
CA MET A 153 14.30 21.20 -16.03
C MET A 153 13.79 22.41 -16.80
#